data_ddbc9d38782f278f49323f72d872e2f7
#
_entry.id   ddbc9d38782f278f49323f72d872e2f7
#
_cell.length_a   1.000
_cell.length_b   1.000
_cell.length_c   1.000
_cell.angle_alpha   90.00
_cell.angle_beta   90.00
_cell.angle_gamma   90.00
#
_symmetry.space_group_name_H-M   'P 1'
#
loop_
_entity.id
_entity.type
_entity.pdbx_description
1 polymer ?
#
loop_
_entity_poly.entity_id
_entity_poly.type
_entity_poly.pdbx_seq_one_letter_code
_entity_poly.pdbx_strand_id
1 'polypeptide(L)'
;MDDLLARIAAKKAELDRLRRDSRRSVTNFDHSQDLELTYTSNAIEGNTLTAVETTMVIEQGITIAGKPLRDHLEALDHYDAIRYVRELARASGPLSQLDIRNLHRLVMFRSTPDIAGQYADQGRYVLTDRGRHTFPSPAELRPLMEAFAAWLADAPMTPETAFTAHRRLVDIHPFNDGNGRTARLLMNLVLIRGGYPPVPVRPEDRPGYIAALNLAQDGGGDDAFRTLLCERLNATMDEMLQAFREARPVEGPETGEAAG
;
A
#
# COMPACT_ATOMS: atom_id res chain seq x y z
N MET A 1 -18.59 -3.52 -11.31
CA MET A 1 -17.59 -2.49 -11.02
C MET A 1 -18.24 -1.15 -10.66
N ASP A 2 -19.13 -0.60 -11.46
CA ASP A 2 -19.73 0.74 -11.25
C ASP A 2 -20.45 0.90 -9.90
N ASP A 3 -21.20 -0.09 -9.46
CA ASP A 3 -21.85 -0.09 -8.13
C ASP A 3 -20.83 -0.08 -6.98
N LEU A 4 -19.71 -0.79 -7.11
CA LEU A 4 -18.66 -0.81 -6.12
C LEU A 4 -17.94 0.54 -6.03
N LEU A 5 -17.64 1.16 -7.17
CA LEU A 5 -17.05 2.50 -7.23
C LEU A 5 -18.00 3.57 -6.66
N ALA A 6 -19.30 3.47 -6.94
CA ALA A 6 -20.30 4.36 -6.34
C ALA A 6 -20.36 4.23 -4.81
N ARG A 7 -20.29 3.01 -4.27
CA ARG A 7 -20.21 2.78 -2.81
C ARG A 7 -18.92 3.38 -2.21
N ILE A 8 -17.78 3.18 -2.86
CA ILE A 8 -16.50 3.77 -2.44
C ILE A 8 -16.61 5.30 -2.40
N ALA A 9 -17.19 5.91 -3.44
CA ALA A 9 -17.37 7.37 -3.49
C ALA A 9 -18.29 7.89 -2.36
N ALA A 10 -19.39 7.21 -2.07
CA ALA A 10 -20.29 7.56 -0.97
C ALA A 10 -19.58 7.48 0.40
N LYS A 11 -18.86 6.38 0.65
CA LYS A 11 -18.07 6.20 1.87
C LYS A 11 -16.96 7.26 2.01
N LYS A 12 -16.31 7.63 0.89
CA LYS A 12 -15.30 8.70 0.87
C LYS A 12 -15.88 10.02 1.36
N ALA A 13 -17.07 10.40 0.86
CA ALA A 13 -17.74 11.63 1.30
C ALA A 13 -18.08 11.59 2.81
N GLU A 14 -18.50 10.45 3.34
CA GLU A 14 -18.74 10.26 4.78
C GLU A 14 -17.44 10.35 5.59
N LEU A 15 -16.37 9.67 5.17
CA LEU A 15 -15.06 9.74 5.82
C LEU A 15 -14.51 11.17 5.86
N ASP A 16 -14.63 11.92 4.77
CA ASP A 16 -14.17 13.30 4.71
C ASP A 16 -14.90 14.21 5.70
N ARG A 17 -16.20 13.95 5.94
CA ARG A 17 -16.98 14.65 6.96
C ARG A 17 -16.50 14.29 8.37
N LEU A 18 -16.34 13.00 8.68
CA LEU A 18 -15.92 12.52 10.00
C LEU A 18 -14.50 12.97 10.37
N ARG A 19 -13.58 12.99 9.42
CA ARG A 19 -12.19 13.44 9.63
C ARG A 19 -12.09 14.92 10.03
N ARG A 20 -13.02 15.77 9.60
CA ARG A 20 -13.07 17.15 10.03
C ARG A 20 -13.43 17.28 11.51
N ASP A 21 -14.24 16.36 12.01
CA ASP A 21 -14.81 16.42 13.36
C ASP A 21 -13.94 15.72 14.43
N SER A 22 -13.00 14.83 14.05
CA SER A 22 -12.33 13.90 14.98
C SER A 22 -10.85 13.67 14.69
N ARG A 23 -9.96 14.64 14.98
CA ARG A 23 -8.52 14.53 14.69
C ARG A 23 -7.77 13.44 15.48
N ARG A 24 -8.13 13.17 16.75
CA ARG A 24 -7.42 12.19 17.59
C ARG A 24 -7.66 10.73 17.17
N SER A 25 -8.87 10.39 16.79
CA SER A 25 -9.23 9.03 16.34
C SER A 25 -8.50 8.64 15.05
N VAL A 26 -8.18 9.62 14.19
CA VAL A 26 -7.42 9.41 12.95
C VAL A 26 -6.01 8.89 13.24
N THR A 27 -5.30 9.47 14.20
CA THR A 27 -3.88 9.14 14.46
C THR A 27 -3.69 7.71 14.92
N ASN A 28 -4.54 7.20 15.83
CA ASN A 28 -4.45 5.83 16.32
C ASN A 28 -4.80 4.82 15.21
N PHE A 29 -5.79 5.13 14.39
CA PHE A 29 -6.17 4.30 13.26
C PHE A 29 -5.05 4.24 12.20
N ASP A 30 -4.45 5.38 11.87
CA ASP A 30 -3.32 5.46 10.93
C ASP A 30 -2.15 4.59 11.40
N HIS A 31 -1.80 4.63 12.69
CA HIS A 31 -0.72 3.81 13.25
C HIS A 31 -1.02 2.31 13.16
N SER A 32 -2.23 1.90 13.53
CA SER A 32 -2.67 0.50 13.40
C SER A 32 -2.63 0.02 11.95
N GLN A 33 -3.05 0.87 11.01
CA GLN A 33 -2.96 0.57 9.58
C GLN A 33 -1.52 0.43 9.09
N ASP A 34 -0.59 1.26 9.58
CA ASP A 34 0.83 1.19 9.18
C ASP A 34 1.46 -0.13 9.63
N LEU A 35 1.09 -0.64 10.81
CA LEU A 35 1.49 -1.97 11.30
C LEU A 35 0.88 -3.10 10.44
N GLU A 36 -0.42 -3.03 10.13
CA GLU A 36 -1.09 -4.00 9.26
C GLU A 36 -0.48 -4.04 7.87
N LEU A 37 -0.24 -2.88 7.25
CA LEU A 37 0.42 -2.78 5.94
C LEU A 37 1.83 -3.36 5.95
N THR A 38 2.58 -3.13 7.03
CA THR A 38 3.93 -3.70 7.18
C THR A 38 3.87 -5.21 7.25
N TYR A 39 3.01 -5.76 8.10
CA TYR A 39 2.84 -7.19 8.22
C TYR A 39 2.38 -7.82 6.89
N THR A 40 1.26 -7.35 6.34
CA THR A 40 0.61 -7.98 5.19
C THR A 40 1.51 -7.93 3.95
N SER A 41 2.16 -6.79 3.70
CA SER A 41 3.02 -6.61 2.53
C SER A 41 4.26 -7.51 2.57
N ASN A 42 4.87 -7.70 3.75
CA ASN A 42 6.01 -8.61 3.91
C ASN A 42 5.59 -10.09 3.89
N ALA A 43 4.44 -10.43 4.49
CA ALA A 43 3.91 -11.79 4.50
C ALA A 43 3.62 -12.31 3.08
N ILE A 44 3.15 -11.45 2.15
CA ILE A 44 2.97 -11.80 0.73
C ILE A 44 4.30 -12.23 0.09
N GLU A 45 5.41 -11.62 0.47
CA GLU A 45 6.76 -11.93 -0.02
C GLU A 45 7.43 -13.10 0.71
N GLY A 46 6.73 -13.70 1.67
CA GLY A 46 7.21 -14.90 2.39
C GLY A 46 7.90 -14.62 3.72
N ASN A 47 7.83 -13.39 4.25
CA ASN A 47 8.28 -13.08 5.59
C ASN A 47 7.49 -13.90 6.62
N THR A 48 8.17 -14.44 7.62
CA THR A 48 7.61 -15.42 8.55
C THR A 48 7.10 -14.83 9.87
N LEU A 49 7.27 -13.53 10.10
CA LEU A 49 6.71 -12.85 11.26
C LEU A 49 5.17 -12.84 11.19
N THR A 50 4.53 -13.08 12.31
CA THR A 50 3.08 -12.85 12.47
C THR A 50 2.78 -11.36 12.65
N ALA A 51 1.51 -10.97 12.59
CA ALA A 51 1.10 -9.57 12.83
C ALA A 51 1.54 -9.07 14.22
N VAL A 52 1.37 -9.91 15.26
CA VAL A 52 1.79 -9.59 16.63
C VAL A 52 3.30 -9.46 16.73
N GLU A 53 4.05 -10.40 16.16
CA GLU A 53 5.51 -10.36 16.14
C GLU A 53 6.04 -9.14 15.38
N THR A 54 5.43 -8.78 14.24
CA THR A 54 5.75 -7.57 13.48
C THR A 54 5.58 -6.32 14.34
N THR A 55 4.46 -6.21 15.08
CA THR A 55 4.22 -5.12 16.02
C THR A 55 5.28 -5.08 17.12
N MET A 56 5.64 -6.22 17.72
CA MET A 56 6.68 -6.28 18.77
C MET A 56 8.05 -5.85 18.24
N VAL A 57 8.41 -6.26 17.03
CA VAL A 57 9.68 -5.82 16.37
C VAL A 57 9.69 -4.31 16.17
N ILE A 58 8.60 -3.73 15.68
CA ILE A 58 8.53 -2.31 15.36
C ILE A 58 8.44 -1.44 16.61
N GLU A 59 7.56 -1.76 17.55
CA GLU A 59 7.27 -0.91 18.70
C GLU A 59 8.24 -1.10 19.86
N GLN A 60 8.71 -2.33 20.07
CA GLN A 60 9.55 -2.68 21.21
C GLN A 60 11.02 -2.88 20.84
N GLY A 61 11.34 -2.97 19.53
CA GLY A 61 12.71 -3.17 19.06
C GLY A 61 13.30 -4.53 19.45
N ILE A 62 12.46 -5.53 19.72
CA ILE A 62 12.91 -6.87 20.14
C ILE A 62 13.05 -7.80 18.95
N THR A 63 13.87 -8.84 19.12
CA THR A 63 14.00 -9.94 18.14
C THR A 63 13.15 -11.13 18.58
N ILE A 64 12.56 -11.81 17.59
CA ILE A 64 11.71 -12.99 17.81
C ILE A 64 12.54 -14.26 17.64
N ALA A 65 12.58 -15.09 18.66
CA ALA A 65 13.33 -16.34 18.65
C ALA A 65 12.86 -17.27 17.51
N GLY A 66 13.80 -17.88 16.81
CA GLY A 66 13.50 -18.82 15.71
C GLY A 66 13.10 -18.18 14.39
N LYS A 67 13.08 -16.85 14.30
CA LYS A 67 12.80 -16.12 13.05
C LYS A 67 14.10 -15.61 12.42
N PRO A 68 14.22 -15.62 11.07
CA PRO A 68 15.38 -15.08 10.38
C PRO A 68 15.61 -13.60 10.71
N LEU A 69 16.86 -13.18 10.85
CA LEU A 69 17.19 -11.75 11.03
C LEU A 69 16.67 -10.91 9.86
N ARG A 70 16.73 -11.44 8.64
CA ARG A 70 16.22 -10.77 7.44
C ARG A 70 14.75 -10.34 7.61
N ASP A 71 13.92 -11.20 8.19
CA ASP A 71 12.49 -10.91 8.37
C ASP A 71 12.26 -9.69 9.28
N HIS A 72 13.07 -9.55 10.33
CA HIS A 72 13.05 -8.38 11.22
C HIS A 72 13.47 -7.10 10.49
N LEU A 73 14.57 -7.20 9.70
CA LEU A 73 15.07 -6.07 8.93
C LEU A 73 14.07 -5.61 7.86
N GLU A 74 13.41 -6.55 7.17
CA GLU A 74 12.35 -6.24 6.19
C GLU A 74 11.14 -5.56 6.85
N ALA A 75 10.74 -5.96 8.05
CA ALA A 75 9.67 -5.31 8.79
C ALA A 75 10.02 -3.86 9.13
N LEU A 76 11.23 -3.61 9.64
CA LEU A 76 11.72 -2.26 9.95
C LEU A 76 11.84 -1.39 8.69
N ASP A 77 12.39 -1.93 7.61
CA ASP A 77 12.54 -1.25 6.32
C ASP A 77 11.19 -0.83 5.76
N HIS A 78 10.21 -1.74 5.77
CA HIS A 78 8.88 -1.47 5.25
C HIS A 78 8.13 -0.44 6.11
N TYR A 79 8.27 -0.51 7.42
CA TYR A 79 7.65 0.47 8.32
C TYR A 79 8.23 1.88 8.11
N ASP A 80 9.55 2.02 7.96
CA ASP A 80 10.16 3.30 7.61
C ASP A 80 9.69 3.81 6.22
N ALA A 81 9.50 2.91 5.26
CA ALA A 81 8.98 3.26 3.95
C ALA A 81 7.51 3.74 4.01
N ILE A 82 6.66 3.15 4.87
CA ILE A 82 5.29 3.64 5.10
C ILE A 82 5.29 5.05 5.72
N ARG A 83 6.16 5.32 6.68
CA ARG A 83 6.29 6.67 7.23
C ARG A 83 6.64 7.70 6.16
N TYR A 84 7.55 7.36 5.27
CA TYR A 84 7.88 8.19 4.11
C TYR A 84 6.70 8.35 3.14
N VAL A 85 5.89 7.31 2.92
CA VAL A 85 4.61 7.40 2.18
C VAL A 85 3.69 8.46 2.81
N ARG A 86 3.54 8.46 4.13
CA ARG A 86 2.72 9.45 4.86
C ARG A 86 3.26 10.88 4.71
N GLU A 87 4.57 11.06 4.70
CA GLU A 87 5.22 12.36 4.47
C GLU A 87 4.99 12.84 3.03
N LEU A 88 5.24 11.99 2.03
CA LEU A 88 4.99 12.30 0.62
C LEU A 88 3.51 12.59 0.34
N ALA A 89 2.59 11.89 1.02
CA ALA A 89 1.16 12.13 0.84
C ALA A 89 0.71 13.53 1.32
N ARG A 90 1.41 14.12 2.28
CA ARG A 90 1.17 15.48 2.78
C ARG A 90 1.86 16.56 1.94
N ALA A 91 2.89 16.19 1.18
CA ALA A 91 3.63 17.11 0.35
C ALA A 91 2.80 17.53 -0.88
N SER A 92 2.92 18.80 -1.27
CA SER A 92 2.40 19.31 -2.54
C SER A 92 3.42 19.08 -3.66
N GLY A 93 2.97 18.80 -4.85
CA GLY A 93 3.80 18.61 -6.03
C GLY A 93 3.66 17.22 -6.66
N PRO A 94 4.15 17.06 -7.89
CA PRO A 94 4.03 15.80 -8.63
C PRO A 94 4.92 14.71 -8.03
N LEU A 95 4.46 13.46 -8.12
CA LEU A 95 5.28 12.30 -7.78
C LEU A 95 6.30 12.06 -8.90
N SER A 96 7.55 11.83 -8.53
CA SER A 96 8.68 11.65 -9.44
C SER A 96 9.23 10.22 -9.41
N GLN A 97 10.03 9.86 -10.41
CA GLN A 97 10.77 8.59 -10.36
C GLN A 97 11.77 8.54 -9.20
N LEU A 98 12.26 9.71 -8.71
CA LEU A 98 13.13 9.75 -7.55
C LEU A 98 12.37 9.33 -6.28
N ASP A 99 11.10 9.73 -6.13
CA ASP A 99 10.27 9.31 -5.01
C ASP A 99 10.06 7.79 -5.02
N ILE A 100 9.80 7.20 -6.19
CA ILE A 100 9.66 5.75 -6.36
C ILE A 100 10.98 5.02 -5.99
N ARG A 101 12.12 5.54 -6.44
CA ARG A 101 13.44 5.00 -6.07
C ARG A 101 13.75 5.15 -4.58
N ASN A 102 13.32 6.24 -3.95
CA ASN A 102 13.46 6.44 -2.51
C ASN A 102 12.56 5.48 -1.72
N LEU A 103 11.33 5.21 -2.17
CA LEU A 103 10.49 4.16 -1.58
C LEU A 103 11.19 2.81 -1.65
N HIS A 104 11.70 2.42 -2.81
CA HIS A 104 12.45 1.18 -2.96
C HIS A 104 13.71 1.16 -2.10
N ARG A 105 14.44 2.27 -2.02
CA ARG A 105 15.63 2.39 -1.17
C ARG A 105 15.29 2.10 0.30
N LEU A 106 14.18 2.62 0.81
CA LEU A 106 13.74 2.37 2.18
C LEU A 106 13.32 0.91 2.38
N VAL A 107 12.57 0.33 1.44
CA VAL A 107 12.14 -1.08 1.47
C VAL A 107 13.30 -2.08 1.54
N MET A 108 14.48 -1.71 1.03
CA MET A 108 15.67 -2.56 0.93
C MET A 108 16.83 -2.09 1.81
N PHE A 109 16.63 -1.05 2.64
CA PHE A 109 17.71 -0.29 3.26
C PHE A 109 18.62 -1.13 4.18
N ARG A 110 18.04 -1.96 5.03
CA ARG A 110 18.78 -2.84 5.96
C ARG A 110 18.86 -4.27 5.45
N SER A 111 17.79 -4.73 4.81
CA SER A 111 17.64 -6.13 4.39
C SER A 111 18.51 -6.49 3.19
N THR A 112 18.70 -5.55 2.24
CA THR A 112 19.51 -5.78 1.03
C THR A 112 20.06 -4.43 0.50
N PRO A 113 21.02 -3.79 1.20
CA PRO A 113 21.46 -2.42 0.92
C PRO A 113 22.11 -2.25 -0.46
N ASP A 114 22.72 -3.29 -1.00
CA ASP A 114 23.47 -3.24 -2.27
C ASP A 114 22.59 -2.90 -3.48
N ILE A 115 21.30 -3.20 -3.43
CA ILE A 115 20.34 -2.92 -4.52
C ILE A 115 19.37 -1.77 -4.19
N ALA A 116 19.46 -1.21 -2.99
CA ALA A 116 18.51 -0.22 -2.48
C ALA A 116 18.44 1.04 -3.36
N GLY A 117 17.27 1.28 -3.96
CA GLY A 117 17.01 2.42 -4.84
C GLY A 117 17.69 2.37 -6.20
N GLN A 118 18.28 1.22 -6.59
CA GLN A 118 18.95 1.05 -7.87
C GLN A 118 18.07 0.26 -8.85
N TYR A 119 18.02 0.72 -10.10
CA TYR A 119 17.37 -0.05 -11.16
C TYR A 119 18.14 -1.32 -11.42
N ALA A 120 17.43 -2.35 -11.84
CA ALA A 120 18.01 -3.64 -12.13
C ALA A 120 19.04 -3.56 -13.26
N ASP A 121 20.10 -4.32 -13.07
CA ASP A 121 21.23 -4.47 -14.00
C ASP A 121 21.22 -5.81 -14.74
N GLN A 122 20.26 -6.69 -14.40
CA GLN A 122 20.10 -8.02 -14.96
C GLN A 122 18.70 -8.22 -15.54
N GLY A 123 18.58 -9.20 -16.48
CA GLY A 123 17.28 -9.65 -16.98
C GLY A 123 16.47 -10.33 -15.88
N ARG A 124 15.18 -10.03 -15.81
CA ARG A 124 14.26 -10.56 -14.80
C ARG A 124 13.12 -11.30 -15.47
N TYR A 125 12.61 -12.32 -14.81
CA TYR A 125 11.45 -13.07 -15.25
C TYR A 125 10.71 -13.67 -14.06
N VAL A 126 9.46 -14.01 -14.26
CA VAL A 126 8.67 -14.84 -13.35
C VAL A 126 8.12 -16.05 -14.12
N LEU A 127 7.88 -17.13 -13.40
CA LEU A 127 7.16 -18.29 -13.95
C LEU A 127 5.68 -18.12 -13.62
N THR A 128 4.85 -18.20 -14.65
CA THR A 128 3.39 -18.21 -14.55
C THR A 128 2.86 -19.56 -15.01
N ASP A 129 1.58 -19.83 -14.82
CA ASP A 129 0.92 -21.05 -15.32
C ASP A 129 0.96 -21.18 -16.86
N ARG A 130 1.20 -20.06 -17.55
CA ARG A 130 1.31 -20.00 -19.02
C ARG A 130 2.76 -20.03 -19.52
N GLY A 131 3.72 -20.12 -18.60
CA GLY A 131 5.14 -20.19 -18.92
C GLY A 131 5.95 -19.04 -18.34
N ARG A 132 7.02 -18.66 -19.02
CA ARG A 132 7.96 -17.64 -18.56
C ARG A 132 7.48 -16.24 -19.04
N HIS A 133 7.11 -15.37 -18.10
CA HIS A 133 6.94 -13.95 -18.36
C HIS A 133 8.28 -13.22 -18.13
N THR A 134 8.78 -12.53 -19.16
CA THR A 134 10.05 -11.78 -19.12
C THR A 134 9.77 -10.30 -19.02
N PHE A 135 10.35 -9.63 -18.03
CA PHE A 135 10.23 -8.19 -17.82
C PHE A 135 11.15 -7.40 -18.78
N PRO A 136 10.93 -6.09 -18.95
CA PRO A 136 11.79 -5.24 -19.75
C PRO A 136 13.27 -5.37 -19.37
N SER A 137 14.14 -5.27 -20.36
CA SER A 137 15.60 -5.34 -20.17
C SER A 137 16.11 -4.12 -19.38
N PRO A 138 17.29 -4.19 -18.74
CA PRO A 138 17.89 -3.04 -18.04
C PRO A 138 17.99 -1.77 -18.88
N ALA A 139 18.25 -1.89 -20.17
CA ALA A 139 18.35 -0.76 -21.10
C ALA A 139 17.01 -0.01 -21.29
N GLU A 140 15.88 -0.71 -21.17
CA GLU A 140 14.55 -0.16 -21.35
C GLU A 140 13.99 0.50 -20.06
N LEU A 141 14.58 0.20 -18.88
CA LEU A 141 14.01 0.64 -17.60
C LEU A 141 13.95 2.15 -17.44
N ARG A 142 15.03 2.87 -17.81
CA ARG A 142 15.09 4.32 -17.64
C ARG A 142 13.98 5.02 -18.42
N PRO A 143 13.83 4.84 -19.75
CA PRO A 143 12.76 5.49 -20.49
C PRO A 143 11.36 5.06 -20.04
N LEU A 144 11.15 3.79 -19.64
CA LEU A 144 9.87 3.34 -19.13
C LEU A 144 9.51 4.00 -17.81
N MET A 145 10.46 4.15 -16.89
CA MET A 145 10.25 4.81 -15.60
C MET A 145 10.07 6.33 -15.76
N GLU A 146 10.73 6.97 -16.73
CA GLU A 146 10.50 8.37 -17.09
C GLU A 146 9.07 8.59 -17.60
N ALA A 147 8.61 7.75 -18.53
CA ALA A 147 7.24 7.81 -19.05
C ALA A 147 6.20 7.48 -17.97
N PHE A 148 6.48 6.52 -17.09
CA PHE A 148 5.62 6.18 -15.97
C PHE A 148 5.48 7.34 -14.96
N ALA A 149 6.60 7.97 -14.59
CA ALA A 149 6.59 9.10 -13.66
C ALA A 149 5.88 10.32 -14.27
N ALA A 150 6.09 10.61 -15.56
CA ALA A 150 5.37 11.68 -16.26
C ALA A 150 3.85 11.44 -16.25
N TRP A 151 3.40 10.22 -16.56
CA TRP A 151 1.98 9.88 -16.46
C TRP A 151 1.43 10.05 -15.03
N LEU A 152 2.17 9.58 -14.00
CA LEU A 152 1.73 9.66 -12.61
C LEU A 152 1.67 11.10 -12.09
N ALA A 153 2.56 11.96 -12.57
CA ALA A 153 2.61 13.39 -12.20
C ALA A 153 1.32 14.14 -12.59
N ASP A 154 0.71 13.78 -13.73
CA ASP A 154 -0.50 14.40 -14.25
C ASP A 154 -1.80 13.66 -13.86
N ALA A 155 -1.69 12.46 -13.30
CA ALA A 155 -2.84 11.62 -12.99
C ALA A 155 -3.60 12.13 -11.74
N PRO A 156 -4.95 12.06 -11.72
CA PRO A 156 -5.73 12.40 -10.53
C PRO A 156 -5.49 11.36 -9.43
N MET A 157 -5.50 11.78 -8.17
CA MET A 157 -5.27 10.87 -7.01
C MET A 157 -6.56 10.10 -6.68
N THR A 158 -6.86 9.11 -7.48
CA THR A 158 -8.07 8.25 -7.37
C THR A 158 -7.69 6.79 -7.15
N PRO A 159 -8.63 5.93 -6.71
CA PRO A 159 -8.41 4.49 -6.62
C PRO A 159 -7.96 3.87 -7.96
N GLU A 160 -8.55 4.27 -9.07
CA GLU A 160 -8.19 3.78 -10.41
C GLU A 160 -6.75 4.09 -10.75
N THR A 161 -6.30 5.31 -10.46
CA THR A 161 -4.89 5.71 -10.64
C THR A 161 -3.97 4.90 -9.74
N ALA A 162 -4.36 4.70 -8.47
CA ALA A 162 -3.58 3.92 -7.51
C ALA A 162 -3.36 2.48 -7.99
N PHE A 163 -4.43 1.81 -8.41
CA PHE A 163 -4.36 0.43 -8.87
C PHE A 163 -3.62 0.30 -10.22
N THR A 164 -3.81 1.27 -11.10
CA THR A 164 -3.06 1.36 -12.36
C THR A 164 -1.56 1.60 -12.11
N ALA A 165 -1.21 2.48 -11.16
CA ALA A 165 0.19 2.75 -10.81
C ALA A 165 0.87 1.50 -10.24
N HIS A 166 0.18 0.76 -9.36
CA HIS A 166 0.65 -0.52 -8.86
C HIS A 166 0.95 -1.50 -10.01
N ARG A 167 -0.05 -1.75 -10.88
CA ARG A 167 0.08 -2.70 -11.97
C ARG A 167 1.21 -2.31 -12.92
N ARG A 168 1.26 -1.06 -13.36
CA ARG A 168 2.31 -0.56 -14.27
C ARG A 168 3.70 -0.71 -13.67
N LEU A 169 3.89 -0.45 -12.36
CA LEU A 169 5.18 -0.63 -11.72
C LEU A 169 5.58 -2.12 -11.66
N VAL A 170 4.62 -3.02 -11.40
CA VAL A 170 4.86 -4.47 -11.44
C VAL A 170 5.20 -4.94 -12.84
N ASP A 171 4.55 -4.40 -13.89
CA ASP A 171 4.83 -4.75 -15.29
C ASP A 171 6.23 -4.27 -15.75
N ILE A 172 6.65 -3.06 -15.34
CA ILE A 172 7.99 -2.54 -15.62
C ILE A 172 9.05 -3.34 -14.83
N HIS A 173 8.71 -3.72 -13.60
CA HIS A 173 9.59 -4.49 -12.69
C HIS A 173 10.99 -3.88 -12.57
N PRO A 174 11.11 -2.60 -12.17
CA PRO A 174 12.34 -1.84 -12.39
C PRO A 174 13.51 -2.24 -11.50
N PHE A 175 13.32 -3.06 -10.46
CA PHE A 175 14.33 -3.40 -9.47
C PHE A 175 14.69 -4.89 -9.50
N ASN A 176 15.84 -5.26 -8.95
CA ASN A 176 16.26 -6.67 -8.86
C ASN A 176 15.40 -7.47 -7.84
N ASP A 177 14.94 -6.82 -6.76
CA ASP A 177 14.00 -7.35 -5.74
C ASP A 177 13.14 -6.20 -5.22
N GLY A 178 12.15 -6.46 -4.34
CA GLY A 178 11.32 -5.44 -3.68
C GLY A 178 10.29 -4.74 -4.57
N ASN A 179 10.09 -5.17 -5.81
CA ASN A 179 9.11 -4.57 -6.74
C ASN A 179 7.68 -4.64 -6.22
N GLY A 180 7.24 -5.77 -5.68
CA GLY A 180 5.90 -5.95 -5.13
C GLY A 180 5.65 -5.02 -3.94
N ARG A 181 6.57 -4.98 -2.97
CA ARG A 181 6.49 -4.09 -1.80
C ARG A 181 6.44 -2.62 -2.20
N THR A 182 7.32 -2.22 -3.12
CA THR A 182 7.35 -0.84 -3.65
C THR A 182 6.06 -0.48 -4.40
N ALA A 183 5.50 -1.39 -5.20
CA ALA A 183 4.26 -1.16 -5.94
C ALA A 183 3.06 -1.00 -4.99
N ARG A 184 2.96 -1.82 -3.93
CA ARG A 184 1.91 -1.69 -2.91
C ARG A 184 2.04 -0.38 -2.12
N LEU A 185 3.26 0.05 -1.80
CA LEU A 185 3.51 1.35 -1.16
C LEU A 185 3.14 2.52 -2.07
N LEU A 186 3.50 2.48 -3.36
CA LEU A 186 3.13 3.51 -4.34
C LEU A 186 1.62 3.60 -4.52
N MET A 187 0.92 2.47 -4.61
CA MET A 187 -0.54 2.41 -4.64
C MET A 187 -1.13 3.13 -3.43
N ASN A 188 -0.64 2.80 -2.25
CA ASN A 188 -1.11 3.38 -0.99
C ASN A 188 -0.76 4.87 -0.87
N LEU A 189 0.38 5.31 -1.42
CA LEU A 189 0.72 6.73 -1.52
C LEU A 189 -0.34 7.50 -2.32
N VAL A 190 -0.73 6.99 -3.49
CA VAL A 190 -1.77 7.62 -4.33
C VAL A 190 -3.12 7.64 -3.62
N LEU A 191 -3.52 6.53 -2.97
CA LEU A 191 -4.76 6.47 -2.19
C LEU A 191 -4.78 7.49 -1.05
N ILE A 192 -3.73 7.53 -0.21
CA ILE A 192 -3.65 8.43 0.94
C ILE A 192 -3.65 9.90 0.48
N ARG A 193 -2.90 10.23 -0.59
CA ARG A 193 -2.89 11.57 -1.18
C ARG A 193 -4.26 11.98 -1.72
N GLY A 194 -5.03 11.03 -2.25
CA GLY A 194 -6.43 11.21 -2.64
C GLY A 194 -7.42 11.26 -1.47
N GLY A 195 -6.93 11.12 -0.23
CA GLY A 195 -7.74 11.10 0.99
C GLY A 195 -8.47 9.78 1.23
N TYR A 196 -8.12 8.71 0.53
CA TYR A 196 -8.61 7.35 0.80
C TYR A 196 -7.76 6.68 1.89
N PRO A 197 -8.31 5.70 2.63
CA PRO A 197 -7.48 4.84 3.46
C PRO A 197 -6.55 3.98 2.58
N PRO A 198 -5.41 3.55 3.12
CA PRO A 198 -4.57 2.58 2.42
C PRO A 198 -5.24 1.22 2.35
N VAL A 199 -4.84 0.41 1.38
CA VAL A 199 -5.37 -0.94 1.14
C VAL A 199 -4.32 -1.97 1.51
N PRO A 200 -4.52 -2.77 2.58
CA PRO A 200 -3.72 -3.94 2.85
C PRO A 200 -4.14 -5.06 1.88
N VAL A 201 -3.18 -5.66 1.18
CA VAL A 201 -3.38 -6.95 0.52
C VAL A 201 -3.02 -8.02 1.54
N ARG A 202 -3.99 -8.75 2.04
CA ARG A 202 -3.81 -9.69 3.16
C ARG A 202 -3.24 -11.03 2.68
N PRO A 203 -2.58 -11.82 3.55
CA PRO A 203 -2.03 -13.13 3.17
C PRO A 203 -3.04 -14.09 2.53
N GLU A 204 -4.29 -14.06 3.00
CA GLU A 204 -5.38 -14.86 2.43
C GLU A 204 -5.76 -14.45 0.99
N ASP A 205 -5.48 -13.21 0.60
CA ASP A 205 -5.73 -12.72 -0.77
C ASP A 205 -4.63 -13.13 -1.73
N ARG A 206 -3.46 -13.51 -1.22
CA ARG A 206 -2.26 -13.75 -2.03
C ARG A 206 -2.50 -14.63 -3.25
N PRO A 207 -3.20 -15.78 -3.15
CA PRO A 207 -3.44 -16.61 -4.34
C PRO A 207 -4.24 -15.87 -5.42
N GLY A 208 -5.34 -15.22 -5.05
CA GLY A 208 -6.18 -14.45 -5.98
C GLY A 208 -5.46 -13.22 -6.55
N TYR A 209 -4.72 -12.51 -5.69
CA TYR A 209 -3.93 -11.34 -6.08
C TYR A 209 -2.82 -11.68 -7.10
N ILE A 210 -2.04 -12.75 -6.86
CA ILE A 210 -1.01 -13.20 -7.79
C ILE A 210 -1.61 -13.73 -9.10
N ALA A 211 -2.70 -14.51 -9.02
CA ALA A 211 -3.39 -15.00 -10.20
C ALA A 211 -3.94 -13.85 -11.07
N ALA A 212 -4.50 -12.81 -10.46
CA ALA A 212 -5.00 -11.63 -11.15
C ALA A 212 -3.87 -10.81 -11.81
N LEU A 213 -2.72 -10.67 -11.14
CA LEU A 213 -1.53 -10.04 -11.73
C LEU A 213 -0.98 -10.82 -12.92
N ASN A 214 -0.83 -12.14 -12.78
CA ASN A 214 -0.36 -13.01 -13.86
C ASN A 214 -1.32 -12.94 -15.06
N LEU A 215 -2.63 -12.98 -14.82
CA LEU A 215 -3.64 -12.84 -15.88
C LEU A 215 -3.47 -11.52 -16.64
N ALA A 216 -3.29 -10.41 -15.93
CA ALA A 216 -3.09 -9.10 -16.53
C ALA A 216 -1.79 -9.02 -17.34
N GLN A 217 -0.69 -9.59 -16.82
CA GLN A 217 0.61 -9.65 -17.49
C GLN A 217 0.57 -10.52 -18.77
N ASP A 218 -0.25 -11.56 -18.77
CA ASP A 218 -0.48 -12.45 -19.92
C ASP A 218 -1.51 -11.88 -20.93
N GLY A 219 -1.93 -10.62 -20.79
CA GLY A 219 -2.86 -9.94 -21.71
C GLY A 219 -4.34 -10.26 -21.47
N GLY A 220 -4.70 -10.93 -20.36
CA GLY A 220 -6.09 -11.26 -19.99
C GLY A 220 -6.90 -10.12 -19.37
N GLY A 221 -6.36 -8.89 -19.37
CA GLY A 221 -7.01 -7.73 -18.76
C GLY A 221 -6.76 -7.61 -17.26
N ASP A 222 -7.11 -6.46 -16.69
CA ASP A 222 -6.84 -6.14 -15.27
C ASP A 222 -8.11 -6.08 -14.38
N ASP A 223 -9.25 -6.51 -14.92
CA ASP A 223 -10.56 -6.42 -14.21
C ASP A 223 -10.57 -7.20 -12.90
N ALA A 224 -10.02 -8.43 -12.89
CA ALA A 224 -9.93 -9.25 -11.68
C ALA A 224 -9.07 -8.58 -10.59
N PHE A 225 -7.91 -8.02 -10.99
CA PHE A 225 -7.01 -7.29 -10.12
C PHE A 225 -7.67 -6.03 -9.54
N ARG A 226 -8.32 -5.24 -10.38
CA ARG A 226 -9.04 -4.02 -9.98
C ARG A 226 -10.20 -4.32 -9.05
N THR A 227 -10.97 -5.38 -9.34
CA THR A 227 -12.09 -5.81 -8.50
C THR A 227 -11.61 -6.18 -7.11
N LEU A 228 -10.58 -7.02 -7.00
CA LEU A 228 -10.01 -7.41 -5.71
C LEU A 228 -9.58 -6.19 -4.87
N LEU A 229 -8.85 -5.25 -5.47
CA LEU A 229 -8.39 -4.07 -4.75
C LEU A 229 -9.53 -3.09 -4.40
N CYS A 230 -10.54 -2.95 -5.25
CA CYS A 230 -11.75 -2.18 -4.94
C CYS A 230 -12.53 -2.80 -3.76
N GLU A 231 -12.67 -4.12 -3.73
CA GLU A 231 -13.32 -4.83 -2.62
C GLU A 231 -12.56 -4.63 -1.31
N ARG A 232 -11.23 -4.72 -1.34
CA ARG A 232 -10.39 -4.44 -0.16
C ARG A 232 -10.48 -2.98 0.28
N LEU A 233 -10.44 -2.02 -0.64
CA LEU A 233 -10.65 -0.61 -0.31
C LEU A 233 -12.01 -0.39 0.32
N ASN A 234 -13.06 -0.97 -0.26
CA ASN A 234 -14.41 -0.86 0.26
C ASN A 234 -14.54 -1.42 1.69
N ALA A 235 -13.90 -2.58 1.98
CA ALA A 235 -13.86 -3.19 3.31
C ALA A 235 -13.07 -2.33 4.31
N THR A 236 -11.88 -1.84 3.94
CA THR A 236 -11.09 -0.95 4.80
C THR A 236 -11.83 0.35 5.13
N MET A 237 -12.62 0.87 4.18
CA MET A 237 -13.46 2.05 4.44
C MET A 237 -14.59 1.74 5.44
N ASP A 238 -15.17 0.54 5.44
CA ASP A 238 -16.15 0.12 6.45
C ASP A 238 -15.51 0.03 7.84
N GLU A 239 -14.34 -0.62 7.93
CA GLU A 239 -13.56 -0.73 9.18
C GLU A 239 -13.25 0.68 9.74
N MET A 240 -12.82 1.59 8.89
CA MET A 240 -12.50 2.97 9.28
C MET A 240 -13.74 3.75 9.73
N LEU A 241 -14.85 3.65 8.99
CA LEU A 241 -16.12 4.30 9.36
C LEU A 241 -16.65 3.78 10.70
N GLN A 242 -16.53 2.47 10.94
CA GLN A 242 -16.89 1.87 12.22
C GLN A 242 -16.02 2.41 13.36
N ALA A 243 -14.70 2.45 13.20
CA ALA A 243 -13.78 2.98 14.20
C ALA A 243 -14.08 4.44 14.55
N PHE A 244 -14.45 5.27 13.56
CA PHE A 244 -14.87 6.66 13.83
C PHE A 244 -16.19 6.77 14.59
N ARG A 245 -17.16 5.88 14.31
CA ARG A 245 -18.45 5.86 15.03
C ARG A 245 -18.28 5.43 16.49
N GLU A 246 -17.42 4.45 16.76
CA GLU A 246 -17.11 3.96 18.12
C GLU A 246 -16.31 4.98 18.94
N ALA A 247 -15.45 5.77 18.29
CA ALA A 247 -14.64 6.78 18.95
C ALA A 247 -15.39 8.08 19.28
N ARG A 248 -16.65 8.27 18.81
CA ARG A 248 -17.48 9.39 19.22
C ARG A 248 -17.85 9.26 20.70
N PRO A 249 -17.66 10.31 21.52
CA PRO A 249 -18.24 10.33 22.87
C PRO A 249 -19.76 10.11 22.74
N VAL A 250 -20.29 9.19 23.55
CA VAL A 250 -21.74 9.11 23.74
C VAL A 250 -22.17 10.46 24.29
N GLU A 251 -22.93 11.25 23.50
CA GLU A 251 -23.59 12.44 24.02
C GLU A 251 -24.48 11.97 25.18
N GLY A 252 -24.04 12.27 26.41
CA GLY A 252 -24.86 12.01 27.60
C GLY A 252 -26.19 12.74 27.44
N PRO A 253 -27.28 12.20 28.03
CA PRO A 253 -28.56 12.87 28.00
C PRO A 253 -28.38 14.29 28.55
N GLU A 254 -28.84 15.29 27.80
CA GLU A 254 -28.96 16.66 28.28
C GLU A 254 -29.68 16.60 29.64
N THR A 255 -28.96 16.86 30.72
CA THR A 255 -29.57 17.08 32.00
C THR A 255 -30.33 18.38 31.90
N GLY A 256 -31.62 18.28 31.54
CA GLY A 256 -32.56 19.39 31.64
C GLY A 256 -32.55 19.89 33.07
N GLU A 257 -31.85 21.00 33.33
CA GLU A 257 -32.08 21.82 34.52
C GLU A 257 -33.50 22.37 34.43
N ALA A 258 -34.41 21.71 35.15
CA ALA A 258 -35.69 22.29 35.48
C ALA A 258 -35.43 23.43 36.47
N ALA A 259 -35.54 24.65 35.98
CA ALA A 259 -35.64 25.82 36.82
C ALA A 259 -36.95 25.72 37.62
N GLY A 260 -36.84 25.61 38.93
CA GLY A 260 -37.88 25.81 39.94
C GLY A 260 -37.53 27.02 40.78
#